data_948eadf3970d6cd95c9cf59e17749fda
#
_entry.id   948eadf3970d6cd95c9cf59e17749fda
#
_cell.length_a   1.000
_cell.length_b   1.000
_cell.length_c   1.000
_cell.angle_alpha   90.00
_cell.angle_beta   90.00
_cell.angle_gamma   90.00
#
_symmetry.space_group_name_H-M   'P 1'
#
loop_
_entity.id
_entity.type
_entity.pdbx_description
1 polymer ?
#
loop_
_entity_poly.entity_id
_entity_poly.type
_entity_poly.pdbx_seq_one_letter_code
_entity_poly.pdbx_strand_id
1 'polypeptide(L)'
;YHGRALMIAAGSCAVNCRYCFRRHYPYGDEPRRLDDWEPALEQLRTDSSISELLLSGGDPLMLTDARLGQLIERLEAIPHLRRLRIHTRIPIVLPDRVTDQLLAMLTESRLTPIVVVHSNHAAEVVADCEAALRRLVRAGVTVLNQAVLLRGVNDSVDALAELSESLINVGVMPYYLHQLDRVAGAAHFEVDPDVGRRLIAELRKRLPGYAVPRYVQEIAGEAHKTVIE
;
A
#
# COMPACT_ATOMS: atom_id res chain seq x y z
N TYR A 1 -15.12 -0.12 -5.48
CA TYR A 1 -15.40 1.06 -4.65
C TYR A 1 -15.72 2.25 -5.54
N HIS A 2 -16.67 3.08 -5.13
CA HIS A 2 -17.10 4.22 -5.93
C HIS A 2 -15.93 5.16 -6.28
N GLY A 3 -15.81 5.56 -7.55
CA GLY A 3 -14.82 6.51 -8.06
C GLY A 3 -13.37 5.98 -8.10
N ARG A 4 -13.15 4.67 -7.87
CA ARG A 4 -11.81 4.06 -7.80
C ARG A 4 -11.76 2.73 -8.51
N ALA A 5 -10.65 2.47 -9.19
CA ALA A 5 -10.32 1.17 -9.76
C ALA A 5 -9.00 0.64 -9.19
N LEU A 6 -8.83 -0.67 -9.21
CA LEU A 6 -7.59 -1.36 -8.88
C LEU A 6 -7.11 -2.08 -10.13
N MET A 7 -5.84 -1.86 -10.48
CA MET A 7 -5.18 -2.51 -11.59
C MET A 7 -4.01 -3.36 -11.07
N ILE A 8 -3.96 -4.61 -11.52
CA ILE A 8 -2.80 -5.46 -11.31
C ILE A 8 -1.74 -5.06 -12.34
N ALA A 9 -0.69 -4.38 -11.88
CA ALA A 9 0.35 -3.83 -12.75
C ALA A 9 1.54 -4.79 -12.94
N ALA A 10 1.79 -5.65 -11.96
CA ALA A 10 2.91 -6.60 -11.97
C ALA A 10 2.52 -7.89 -11.25
N GLY A 11 3.03 -9.03 -11.74
CA GLY A 11 2.81 -10.34 -11.14
C GLY A 11 3.91 -10.79 -10.17
N SER A 12 4.97 -10.01 -9.96
CA SER A 12 6.12 -10.37 -9.12
C SER A 12 6.26 -9.49 -7.89
N CYS A 13 6.89 -10.03 -6.84
CA CYS A 13 7.27 -9.32 -5.62
C CYS A 13 8.75 -9.58 -5.31
N ALA A 14 9.41 -8.62 -4.64
CA ALA A 14 10.76 -8.83 -4.12
C ALA A 14 10.77 -9.77 -2.90
N VAL A 15 9.65 -9.86 -2.17
CA VAL A 15 9.48 -10.72 -1.00
C VAL A 15 8.12 -11.41 -1.02
N ASN A 16 8.06 -12.66 -0.58
CA ASN A 16 6.83 -13.42 -0.44
C ASN A 16 6.31 -13.35 1.01
N CYS A 17 5.40 -12.40 1.26
CA CYS A 17 4.80 -12.22 2.58
C CYS A 17 4.04 -13.48 3.01
N ARG A 18 4.32 -14.02 4.20
CA ARG A 18 3.67 -15.24 4.71
C ARG A 18 2.15 -15.07 4.92
N TYR A 19 1.69 -13.85 5.12
CA TYR A 19 0.29 -13.46 5.32
C TYR A 19 -0.34 -12.83 4.08
N CYS A 20 0.27 -12.97 2.89
CA CYS A 20 -0.23 -12.35 1.65
C CYS A 20 -1.61 -12.91 1.28
N PHE A 21 -2.63 -12.04 1.24
CA PHE A 21 -3.99 -12.43 0.86
C PHE A 21 -4.10 -12.86 -0.62
N ARG A 22 -3.16 -12.44 -1.47
CA ARG A 22 -3.08 -12.83 -2.89
C ARG A 22 -2.13 -13.98 -3.16
N ARG A 23 -1.69 -14.73 -2.16
CA ARG A 23 -0.70 -15.81 -2.34
C ARG A 23 -1.13 -16.92 -3.32
N HIS A 24 -2.41 -17.06 -3.58
CA HIS A 24 -2.98 -18.04 -4.52
C HIS A 24 -3.54 -17.38 -5.79
N TYR A 25 -3.28 -16.08 -5.98
CA TYR A 25 -3.68 -15.38 -7.19
C TYR A 25 -2.89 -15.92 -8.39
N PRO A 26 -3.53 -16.17 -9.56
CA PRO A 26 -2.88 -16.75 -10.73
C PRO A 26 -2.04 -15.71 -11.48
N TYR A 27 -0.92 -15.29 -10.91
CA TYR A 27 -0.01 -14.29 -11.49
C TYR A 27 0.63 -14.72 -12.83
N GLY A 28 0.43 -15.98 -13.28
CA GLY A 28 0.93 -16.45 -14.56
C GLY A 28 0.34 -15.71 -15.77
N ASP A 29 -0.87 -15.20 -15.62
CA ASP A 29 -1.65 -14.53 -16.67
C ASP A 29 -1.52 -12.98 -16.62
N GLU A 30 -0.69 -12.47 -15.72
CA GLU A 30 -0.52 -11.04 -15.51
C GLU A 30 0.25 -10.34 -16.64
N PRO A 31 0.02 -9.02 -16.85
CA PRO A 31 0.63 -8.25 -17.91
C PRO A 31 2.16 -8.33 -17.93
N ARG A 32 2.72 -8.81 -19.04
CA ARG A 32 4.16 -8.89 -19.29
C ARG A 32 4.64 -7.88 -20.31
N ARG A 33 3.74 -7.40 -21.15
CA ARG A 33 3.99 -6.39 -22.18
C ARG A 33 3.15 -5.14 -21.91
N LEU A 34 3.53 -4.04 -22.53
CA LEU A 34 2.79 -2.78 -22.44
C LEU A 34 1.35 -2.91 -22.97
N ASP A 35 1.18 -3.66 -24.04
CA ASP A 35 -0.11 -3.82 -24.69
C ASP A 35 -1.06 -4.73 -23.89
N ASP A 36 -0.53 -5.51 -22.97
CA ASP A 36 -1.35 -6.36 -22.09
C ASP A 36 -2.17 -5.50 -21.10
N TRP A 37 -1.80 -4.23 -20.87
CA TRP A 37 -2.59 -3.28 -20.07
C TRP A 37 -3.71 -2.61 -20.86
N GLU A 38 -3.72 -2.69 -22.19
CA GLU A 38 -4.65 -1.94 -23.03
C GLU A 38 -6.13 -2.21 -22.72
N PRO A 39 -6.57 -3.45 -22.44
CA PRO A 39 -7.96 -3.70 -22.04
C PRO A 39 -8.36 -2.95 -20.75
N ALA A 40 -7.47 -2.90 -19.75
CA ALA A 40 -7.72 -2.18 -18.51
C ALA A 40 -7.70 -0.65 -18.72
N LEU A 41 -6.80 -0.14 -19.56
CA LEU A 41 -6.73 1.27 -19.92
C LEU A 41 -7.97 1.72 -20.68
N GLU A 42 -8.49 0.90 -21.60
CA GLU A 42 -9.71 1.20 -22.34
C GLU A 42 -10.93 1.25 -21.40
N GLN A 43 -11.01 0.32 -20.45
CA GLN A 43 -12.05 0.37 -19.43
C GLN A 43 -11.98 1.65 -18.58
N LEU A 44 -10.76 2.08 -18.21
CA LEU A 44 -10.56 3.34 -17.48
C LEU A 44 -10.97 4.56 -18.31
N ARG A 45 -10.70 4.58 -19.65
CA ARG A 45 -11.08 5.69 -20.53
C ARG A 45 -12.59 5.82 -20.68
N THR A 46 -13.31 4.71 -20.70
CA THR A 46 -14.76 4.68 -20.90
C THR A 46 -15.56 4.97 -19.64
N ASP A 47 -15.00 4.72 -18.45
CA ASP A 47 -15.66 4.98 -17.16
C ASP A 47 -15.18 6.28 -16.52
N SER A 48 -15.82 7.39 -16.86
CA SER A 48 -15.49 8.71 -16.32
C SER A 48 -15.80 8.90 -14.82
N SER A 49 -16.47 7.94 -14.18
CA SER A 49 -16.68 7.96 -12.73
C SER A 49 -15.39 7.67 -11.95
N ILE A 50 -14.39 7.02 -12.58
CA ILE A 50 -13.13 6.65 -11.94
C ILE A 50 -12.17 7.86 -11.92
N SER A 51 -11.94 8.41 -10.75
CA SER A 51 -11.01 9.55 -10.54
C SER A 51 -9.68 9.13 -9.89
N GLU A 52 -9.57 7.89 -9.42
CA GLU A 52 -8.40 7.35 -8.74
C GLU A 52 -8.10 5.93 -9.20
N LEU A 53 -6.86 5.68 -9.60
CA LEU A 53 -6.37 4.34 -9.90
C LEU A 53 -5.41 3.87 -8.82
N LEU A 54 -5.62 2.64 -8.36
CA LEU A 54 -4.70 1.92 -7.48
C LEU A 54 -3.87 0.96 -8.32
N LEU A 55 -2.56 1.13 -8.37
CA LEU A 55 -1.65 0.10 -8.85
C LEU A 55 -1.33 -0.88 -7.72
N SER A 56 -1.48 -2.15 -8.01
CA SER A 56 -1.25 -3.24 -7.08
C SER A 56 -0.82 -4.50 -7.86
N GLY A 57 -0.98 -5.68 -7.29
CA GLY A 57 -0.64 -6.95 -7.93
C GLY A 57 0.27 -7.79 -7.07
N GLY A 58 1.41 -8.20 -7.61
CA GLY A 58 2.60 -8.49 -6.85
C GLY A 58 3.05 -7.18 -6.20
N ASP A 59 4.05 -6.52 -6.76
CA ASP A 59 4.42 -5.17 -6.33
C ASP A 59 4.68 -4.29 -7.57
N PRO A 60 3.95 -3.17 -7.74
CA PRO A 60 4.10 -2.31 -8.92
C PRO A 60 5.50 -1.74 -9.11
N LEU A 61 6.27 -1.54 -8.03
CA LEU A 61 7.63 -1.01 -8.12
C LEU A 61 8.67 -2.07 -8.53
N MET A 62 8.24 -3.32 -8.80
CA MET A 62 9.03 -4.31 -9.53
C MET A 62 9.13 -4.00 -11.03
N LEU A 63 8.27 -3.16 -11.56
CA LEU A 63 8.41 -2.66 -12.92
C LEU A 63 9.69 -1.83 -13.05
N THR A 64 10.37 -1.95 -14.18
CA THR A 64 11.48 -1.05 -14.50
C THR A 64 10.96 0.38 -14.65
N ASP A 65 11.83 1.38 -14.46
CA ASP A 65 11.46 2.80 -14.61
C ASP A 65 10.87 3.08 -16.00
N ALA A 66 11.43 2.49 -17.05
CA ALA A 66 10.92 2.65 -18.41
C ALA A 66 9.46 2.14 -18.55
N ARG A 67 9.15 0.97 -17.96
CA ARG A 67 7.79 0.41 -18.03
C ARG A 67 6.80 1.17 -17.16
N LEU A 68 7.21 1.54 -15.95
CA LEU A 68 6.38 2.31 -15.04
C LEU A 68 6.09 3.70 -15.63
N GLY A 69 7.09 4.37 -16.20
CA GLY A 69 6.92 5.66 -16.87
C GLY A 69 5.93 5.59 -18.03
N GLN A 70 6.08 4.59 -18.91
CA GLN A 70 5.13 4.39 -20.01
C GLN A 70 3.69 4.10 -19.55
N LEU A 71 3.53 3.39 -18.41
CA LEU A 71 2.20 3.20 -17.82
C LEU A 71 1.66 4.54 -17.30
N ILE A 72 2.45 5.32 -16.57
CA ILE A 72 2.05 6.62 -16.04
C ILE A 72 1.65 7.57 -17.19
N GLU A 73 2.43 7.66 -18.27
CA GLU A 73 2.10 8.47 -19.44
C GLU A 73 0.75 8.11 -20.06
N ARG A 74 0.44 6.80 -20.18
CA ARG A 74 -0.86 6.36 -20.68
C ARG A 74 -2.01 6.71 -19.72
N LEU A 75 -1.78 6.65 -18.41
CA LEU A 75 -2.76 7.04 -17.39
C LEU A 75 -2.98 8.56 -17.38
N GLU A 76 -1.96 9.35 -17.61
CA GLU A 76 -2.05 10.80 -17.73
C GLU A 76 -2.90 11.25 -18.92
N ALA A 77 -2.92 10.47 -20.00
CA ALA A 77 -3.77 10.74 -21.15
C ALA A 77 -5.29 10.57 -20.86
N ILE A 78 -5.67 10.03 -19.69
CA ILE A 78 -7.08 9.86 -19.29
C ILE A 78 -7.53 11.09 -18.49
N PRO A 79 -8.34 12.01 -19.05
CA PRO A 79 -8.52 13.36 -18.50
C PRO A 79 -9.24 13.42 -17.15
N HIS A 80 -10.13 12.46 -16.85
CA HIS A 80 -10.87 12.41 -15.58
C HIS A 80 -10.10 11.74 -14.45
N LEU A 81 -9.00 11.03 -14.75
CA LEU A 81 -8.12 10.46 -13.73
C LEU A 81 -7.31 11.59 -13.06
N ARG A 82 -7.33 11.65 -11.75
CA ARG A 82 -6.71 12.71 -10.93
C ARG A 82 -5.64 12.20 -9.97
N ARG A 83 -5.76 10.96 -9.49
CA ARG A 83 -4.87 10.39 -8.47
C ARG A 83 -4.34 9.05 -8.91
N LEU A 84 -3.07 8.84 -8.64
CA LEU A 84 -2.39 7.56 -8.79
C LEU A 84 -1.93 7.07 -7.43
N ARG A 85 -2.48 5.95 -6.98
CA ARG A 85 -2.07 5.34 -5.72
C ARG A 85 -1.30 4.04 -5.99
N ILE A 86 -0.10 3.93 -5.43
CA ILE A 86 0.77 2.77 -5.58
C ILE A 86 0.85 2.06 -4.25
N HIS A 87 0.41 0.79 -4.22
CA HIS A 87 0.55 -0.09 -3.06
C HIS A 87 1.82 -0.92 -3.24
N THR A 88 2.78 -0.74 -2.35
CA THR A 88 4.10 -1.34 -2.49
C THR A 88 4.75 -1.67 -1.14
N ARG A 89 5.55 -2.72 -1.10
CA ARG A 89 6.45 -3.01 0.01
C ARG A 89 7.91 -2.69 -0.33
N ILE A 90 8.18 -2.33 -1.56
CA ILE A 90 9.54 -2.12 -2.06
C ILE A 90 10.34 -1.07 -1.25
N PRO A 91 9.82 0.11 -0.89
CA PRO A 91 10.60 1.06 -0.11
C PRO A 91 11.06 0.52 1.26
N ILE A 92 10.35 -0.51 1.78
CA ILE A 92 10.67 -1.16 3.05
C ILE A 92 11.74 -2.25 2.87
N VAL A 93 11.67 -3.05 1.79
CA VAL A 93 12.50 -4.25 1.61
C VAL A 93 13.63 -4.08 0.60
N LEU A 94 13.56 -3.07 -0.24
CA LEU A 94 14.57 -2.69 -1.25
C LEU A 94 14.60 -1.16 -1.38
N PRO A 95 15.10 -0.43 -0.35
CA PRO A 95 15.07 1.04 -0.30
C PRO A 95 15.72 1.73 -1.49
N ASP A 96 16.78 1.14 -2.05
CA ASP A 96 17.52 1.67 -3.22
C ASP A 96 16.64 1.81 -4.48
N ARG A 97 15.48 1.16 -4.51
CA ARG A 97 14.50 1.34 -5.60
C ARG A 97 13.87 2.75 -5.61
N VAL A 98 13.95 3.49 -4.51
CA VAL A 98 13.52 4.89 -4.44
C VAL A 98 14.61 5.78 -5.05
N THR A 99 14.72 5.75 -6.37
CA THR A 99 15.67 6.52 -7.18
C THR A 99 15.18 7.94 -7.47
N ASP A 100 16.07 8.84 -7.88
CA ASP A 100 15.67 10.18 -8.35
C ASP A 100 14.75 10.09 -9.58
N GLN A 101 14.97 9.10 -10.44
CA GLN A 101 14.12 8.86 -11.61
C GLN A 101 12.70 8.45 -11.19
N LEU A 102 12.55 7.57 -10.20
CA LEU A 102 11.23 7.22 -9.66
C LEU A 102 10.54 8.46 -9.07
N LEU A 103 11.26 9.26 -8.29
CA LEU A 103 10.72 10.48 -7.68
C LEU A 103 10.26 11.47 -8.75
N ALA A 104 11.07 11.72 -9.78
CA ALA A 104 10.71 12.58 -10.90
C ALA A 104 9.43 12.09 -11.60
N MET A 105 9.35 10.82 -11.97
CA MET A 105 8.15 10.24 -12.57
C MET A 105 6.88 10.46 -11.75
N LEU A 106 6.97 10.38 -10.43
CA LEU A 106 5.82 10.56 -9.54
C LEU A 106 5.43 12.02 -9.37
N THR A 107 6.42 12.94 -9.29
CA THR A 107 6.18 14.34 -8.93
C THR A 107 5.99 15.25 -10.13
N GLU A 108 6.52 14.89 -11.30
CA GLU A 108 6.30 15.62 -12.56
C GLU A 108 4.99 15.21 -13.24
N SER A 109 4.39 14.09 -12.81
CA SER A 109 3.08 13.66 -13.28
C SER A 109 2.00 14.65 -12.88
N ARG A 110 1.00 14.87 -13.78
CA ARG A 110 -0.20 15.63 -13.43
C ARG A 110 -1.11 14.89 -12.43
N LEU A 111 -0.91 13.58 -12.26
CA LEU A 111 -1.68 12.77 -11.31
C LEU A 111 -1.10 12.96 -9.91
N THR A 112 -1.95 13.27 -8.93
CA THR A 112 -1.51 13.36 -7.53
C THR A 112 -1.00 12.01 -7.05
N PRO A 113 0.29 11.87 -6.71
CA PRO A 113 0.85 10.59 -6.30
C PRO A 113 0.55 10.29 -4.83
N ILE A 114 0.12 9.06 -4.57
CA ILE A 114 -0.05 8.52 -3.22
C ILE A 114 0.68 7.19 -3.17
N VAL A 115 1.63 7.04 -2.27
CA VAL A 115 2.33 5.77 -2.03
C VAL A 115 1.85 5.18 -0.72
N VAL A 116 1.35 3.96 -0.77
CA VAL A 116 0.94 3.20 0.42
C VAL A 116 1.97 2.10 0.63
N VAL A 117 2.83 2.30 1.63
CA VAL A 117 3.83 1.29 2.02
C VAL A 117 3.24 0.27 2.97
N HIS A 118 3.89 -0.88 3.08
CA HIS A 118 3.45 -1.98 3.94
C HIS A 118 4.56 -2.33 4.92
N SER A 119 4.49 -1.79 6.13
CA SER A 119 5.34 -2.17 7.26
C SER A 119 4.47 -2.61 8.44
N ASN A 120 4.87 -3.69 9.11
CA ASN A 120 4.13 -4.27 10.23
C ASN A 120 4.83 -4.09 11.57
N HIS A 121 6.11 -3.71 11.59
CA HIS A 121 6.91 -3.59 12.80
C HIS A 121 7.93 -2.46 12.67
N ALA A 122 8.25 -1.78 13.78
CA ALA A 122 9.23 -0.70 13.80
C ALA A 122 10.61 -1.13 13.31
N ALA A 123 11.01 -2.38 13.57
CA ALA A 123 12.27 -2.93 13.07
C ALA A 123 12.41 -3.00 11.54
N GLU A 124 11.31 -2.80 10.80
CA GLU A 124 11.34 -2.68 9.34
C GLU A 124 11.65 -1.23 8.87
N VAL A 125 11.50 -0.24 9.77
CA VAL A 125 11.66 1.20 9.46
C VAL A 125 12.97 1.69 10.07
N VAL A 126 14.08 1.28 9.48
CA VAL A 126 15.44 1.60 10.00
C VAL A 126 16.38 2.00 8.87
N ALA A 127 17.43 2.75 9.20
CA ALA A 127 18.55 3.08 8.30
C ALA A 127 18.14 3.47 6.86
N ASP A 128 18.46 2.64 5.89
CA ASP A 128 18.20 2.91 4.46
C ASP A 128 16.71 3.03 4.12
N CYS A 129 15.86 2.26 4.82
CA CYS A 129 14.41 2.38 4.70
C CYS A 129 13.93 3.76 5.14
N GLU A 130 14.39 4.28 6.29
CA GLU A 130 14.05 5.64 6.72
C GLU A 130 14.49 6.67 5.68
N ALA A 131 15.70 6.54 5.14
CA ALA A 131 16.21 7.46 4.13
C ALA A 131 15.32 7.45 2.88
N ALA A 132 14.93 6.27 2.40
CA ALA A 132 14.04 6.11 1.24
C ALA A 132 12.65 6.72 1.47
N LEU A 133 12.04 6.46 2.64
CA LEU A 133 10.74 7.03 3.01
C LEU A 133 10.80 8.56 3.11
N ARG A 134 11.87 9.11 3.74
CA ARG A 134 12.08 10.57 3.80
C ARG A 134 12.27 11.20 2.41
N ARG A 135 12.90 10.49 1.46
CA ARG A 135 13.04 10.97 0.07
C ARG A 135 11.68 11.10 -0.61
N LEU A 136 10.80 10.10 -0.48
CA LEU A 136 9.43 10.17 -1.01
C LEU A 136 8.66 11.36 -0.41
N VAL A 137 8.68 11.50 0.92
CA VAL A 137 7.97 12.58 1.63
C VAL A 137 8.53 13.96 1.23
N ARG A 138 9.86 14.13 1.18
CA ARG A 138 10.49 15.41 0.80
C ARG A 138 10.24 15.78 -0.65
N ALA A 139 10.05 14.81 -1.51
CA ALA A 139 9.65 15.05 -2.90
C ALA A 139 8.18 15.50 -3.05
N GLY A 140 7.40 15.55 -1.96
CA GLY A 140 6.00 15.96 -1.99
C GLY A 140 5.01 14.82 -2.24
N VAL A 141 5.46 13.57 -2.20
CA VAL A 141 4.58 12.39 -2.31
C VAL A 141 3.84 12.17 -1.00
N THR A 142 2.52 11.99 -1.06
CA THR A 142 1.75 11.54 0.11
C THR A 142 2.08 10.09 0.41
N VAL A 143 2.72 9.81 1.56
CA VAL A 143 3.11 8.46 1.96
C VAL A 143 2.29 8.00 3.15
N LEU A 144 1.61 6.87 2.98
CA LEU A 144 0.76 6.23 3.97
C LEU A 144 1.30 4.84 4.28
N ASN A 145 1.07 4.33 5.50
CA ASN A 145 1.37 2.94 5.83
C ASN A 145 0.11 2.14 6.07
N GLN A 146 0.04 0.92 5.56
CA GLN A 146 -0.90 -0.08 6.02
C GLN A 146 -0.17 -1.29 6.58
N ALA A 147 -0.60 -1.72 7.76
CA ALA A 147 -0.10 -2.89 8.46
C ALA A 147 -1.19 -3.96 8.56
N VAL A 148 -0.80 -5.19 8.81
CA VAL A 148 -1.69 -6.29 9.20
C VAL A 148 -1.44 -6.64 10.65
N LEU A 149 -2.50 -6.82 11.45
CA LEU A 149 -2.38 -7.29 12.84
C LEU A 149 -2.01 -8.78 12.86
N LEU A 150 -0.83 -9.07 13.39
CA LEU A 150 -0.20 -10.39 13.31
C LEU A 150 0.22 -10.85 14.70
N ARG A 151 -0.29 -12.00 15.14
CA ARG A 151 0.10 -12.64 16.40
C ARG A 151 1.61 -12.89 16.45
N GLY A 152 2.22 -12.50 17.59
CA GLY A 152 3.65 -12.67 17.82
C GLY A 152 4.55 -11.75 17.01
N VAL A 153 3.98 -10.74 16.32
CA VAL A 153 4.71 -9.72 15.56
C VAL A 153 4.38 -8.32 16.11
N ASN A 154 3.13 -7.91 16.03
CA ASN A 154 2.69 -6.56 16.41
C ASN A 154 1.39 -6.57 17.22
N ASP A 155 1.07 -7.66 17.90
CA ASP A 155 -0.13 -7.86 18.70
C ASP A 155 0.00 -7.31 20.15
N SER A 156 0.78 -6.25 20.32
CA SER A 156 0.90 -5.50 21.56
C SER A 156 0.79 -3.99 21.33
N VAL A 157 0.40 -3.26 22.37
CA VAL A 157 0.30 -1.78 22.33
C VAL A 157 1.68 -1.16 22.06
N ASP A 158 2.73 -1.71 22.69
CA ASP A 158 4.09 -1.20 22.55
C ASP A 158 4.58 -1.34 21.10
N ALA A 159 4.46 -2.52 20.50
CA ALA A 159 4.89 -2.77 19.13
C ALA A 159 4.15 -1.87 18.09
N LEU A 160 2.83 -1.68 18.28
CA LEU A 160 2.05 -0.81 17.40
C LEU A 160 2.36 0.68 17.63
N ALA A 161 2.63 1.09 18.87
CA ALA A 161 3.04 2.46 19.17
C ALA A 161 4.41 2.77 18.58
N GLU A 162 5.39 1.89 18.77
CA GLU A 162 6.74 2.03 18.20
C GLU A 162 6.70 2.10 16.66
N LEU A 163 5.88 1.26 16.01
CA LEU A 163 5.69 1.34 14.56
C LEU A 163 5.11 2.70 14.15
N SER A 164 4.06 3.15 14.81
CA SER A 164 3.42 4.44 14.51
C SER A 164 4.39 5.59 14.69
N GLU A 165 5.15 5.63 15.78
CA GLU A 165 6.16 6.67 16.06
C GLU A 165 7.30 6.65 15.02
N SER A 166 7.81 5.46 14.67
CA SER A 166 8.85 5.32 13.65
C SER A 166 8.38 5.84 12.29
N LEU A 167 7.13 5.57 11.91
CA LEU A 167 6.53 6.04 10.66
C LEU A 167 6.36 7.56 10.65
N ILE A 168 5.74 8.16 11.68
CA ILE A 168 5.52 9.61 11.71
C ILE A 168 6.82 10.39 11.80
N ASN A 169 7.86 9.85 12.45
CA ASN A 169 9.19 10.46 12.50
C ASN A 169 9.87 10.57 11.13
N VAL A 170 9.46 9.77 10.15
CA VAL A 170 9.91 9.87 8.75
C VAL A 170 8.88 10.54 7.83
N GLY A 171 7.75 11.02 8.38
CA GLY A 171 6.68 11.71 7.65
C GLY A 171 5.67 10.78 6.99
N VAL A 172 5.66 9.50 7.33
CA VAL A 172 4.68 8.52 6.84
C VAL A 172 3.50 8.44 7.80
N MET A 173 2.28 8.54 7.27
CA MET A 173 1.08 8.50 8.11
C MET A 173 0.59 7.06 8.30
N PRO A 174 0.41 6.58 9.55
CA PRO A 174 -0.31 5.34 9.83
C PRO A 174 -1.74 5.44 9.28
N TYR A 175 -2.07 4.57 8.33
CA TYR A 175 -3.34 4.65 7.62
C TYR A 175 -4.32 3.57 8.06
N TYR A 176 -3.94 2.31 7.81
CA TYR A 176 -4.74 1.17 8.20
C TYR A 176 -3.95 0.15 9.02
N LEU A 177 -4.60 -0.42 10.04
CA LEU A 177 -4.27 -1.72 10.59
C LEU A 177 -5.35 -2.69 10.10
N HIS A 178 -4.97 -3.66 9.27
CA HIS A 178 -5.90 -4.66 8.75
C HIS A 178 -6.03 -5.83 9.71
N GLN A 179 -7.26 -6.29 9.94
CA GLN A 179 -7.47 -7.67 10.41
C GLN A 179 -6.89 -8.62 9.36
N LEU A 180 -6.24 -9.68 9.81
CA LEU A 180 -5.65 -10.68 8.93
C LEU A 180 -6.73 -11.34 8.06
N ASP A 181 -6.50 -11.38 6.74
CA ASP A 181 -7.33 -12.16 5.83
C ASP A 181 -7.08 -13.67 6.05
N ARG A 182 -8.14 -14.45 6.10
CA ARG A 182 -8.06 -15.91 6.29
C ARG A 182 -7.62 -16.59 5.00
N VAL A 183 -6.31 -16.77 4.86
CA VAL A 183 -5.70 -17.51 3.75
C VAL A 183 -4.96 -18.74 4.25
N ALA A 184 -4.86 -19.75 3.40
CA ALA A 184 -4.17 -20.99 3.75
C ALA A 184 -2.72 -20.71 4.21
N GLY A 185 -2.33 -21.30 5.34
CA GLY A 185 -0.99 -21.15 5.93
C GLY A 185 -0.76 -19.87 6.73
N ALA A 186 -1.78 -19.01 6.96
CA ALA A 186 -1.65 -17.79 7.76
C ALA A 186 -2.32 -17.86 9.14
N ALA A 187 -3.06 -18.92 9.46
CA ALA A 187 -3.89 -19.02 10.68
C ALA A 187 -3.11 -18.82 12.00
N HIS A 188 -1.81 -19.17 12.03
CA HIS A 188 -0.97 -18.98 13.22
C HIS A 188 -0.70 -17.50 13.54
N PHE A 189 -0.92 -16.60 12.57
CA PHE A 189 -0.84 -15.15 12.77
C PHE A 189 -2.18 -14.52 13.18
N GLU A 190 -3.27 -15.28 13.20
CA GLU A 190 -4.60 -14.71 13.46
C GLU A 190 -4.69 -14.17 14.91
N VAL A 191 -5.14 -12.94 15.02
CA VAL A 191 -5.47 -12.26 16.29
C VAL A 191 -6.98 -12.08 16.33
N ASP A 192 -7.60 -12.35 17.49
CA ASP A 192 -9.01 -12.11 17.66
C ASP A 192 -9.36 -10.62 17.48
N PRO A 193 -10.41 -10.26 16.71
CA PRO A 193 -10.80 -8.88 16.48
C PRO A 193 -11.04 -8.07 17.76
N ASP A 194 -11.52 -8.69 18.85
CA ASP A 194 -11.72 -8.01 20.13
C ASP A 194 -10.38 -7.62 20.80
N VAL A 195 -9.32 -8.39 20.55
CA VAL A 195 -7.96 -7.99 20.94
C VAL A 195 -7.53 -6.77 20.14
N GLY A 196 -7.75 -6.77 18.83
CA GLY A 196 -7.44 -5.62 17.96
C GLY A 196 -8.15 -4.34 18.40
N ARG A 197 -9.45 -4.42 18.75
CA ARG A 197 -10.22 -3.28 19.30
C ARG A 197 -9.57 -2.73 20.58
N ARG A 198 -9.20 -3.62 21.51
CA ARG A 198 -8.54 -3.19 22.76
C ARG A 198 -7.19 -2.53 22.50
N LEU A 199 -6.40 -3.07 21.57
CA LEU A 199 -5.10 -2.47 21.18
C LEU A 199 -5.28 -1.05 20.65
N ILE A 200 -6.24 -0.82 19.73
CA ILE A 200 -6.53 0.52 19.20
C ILE A 200 -7.05 1.46 20.28
N ALA A 201 -7.91 0.97 21.21
CA ALA A 201 -8.38 1.80 22.32
C ALA A 201 -7.23 2.25 23.24
N GLU A 202 -6.24 1.40 23.49
CA GLU A 202 -5.05 1.76 24.27
C GLU A 202 -4.11 2.68 23.49
N LEU A 203 -3.94 2.48 22.17
CA LEU A 203 -3.15 3.39 21.33
C LEU A 203 -3.71 4.81 21.33
N ARG A 204 -5.04 4.97 21.31
CA ARG A 204 -5.72 6.29 21.38
C ARG A 204 -5.43 7.06 22.68
N LYS A 205 -5.05 6.37 23.76
CA LYS A 205 -4.65 7.01 25.02
C LYS A 205 -3.16 7.42 25.01
N ARG A 206 -2.37 6.80 24.15
CA ARG A 206 -0.91 6.93 24.13
C ARG A 206 -0.40 7.85 23.02
N LEU A 207 -1.06 7.86 21.86
CA LEU A 207 -0.62 8.54 20.66
C LEU A 207 -1.58 9.67 20.26
N PRO A 208 -1.09 10.71 19.57
CA PRO A 208 -1.98 11.71 18.98
C PRO A 208 -2.85 11.06 17.90
N GLY A 209 -4.06 11.58 17.69
CA GLY A 209 -5.07 10.96 16.83
C GLY A 209 -4.61 10.65 15.41
N TYR A 210 -3.72 11.51 14.83
CA TYR A 210 -3.18 11.28 13.48
C TYR A 210 -2.19 10.10 13.41
N ALA A 211 -1.65 9.64 14.55
CA ALA A 211 -0.70 8.54 14.63
C ALA A 211 -1.38 7.18 14.91
N VAL A 212 -2.70 7.16 15.13
CA VAL A 212 -3.46 5.94 15.38
C VAL A 212 -4.08 5.46 14.05
N PRO A 213 -3.68 4.27 13.53
CA PRO A 213 -4.27 3.74 12.30
C PRO A 213 -5.74 3.35 12.52
N ARG A 214 -6.54 3.38 11.44
CA ARG A 214 -7.88 2.80 11.46
C ARG A 214 -7.79 1.29 11.41
N TYR A 215 -8.41 0.61 12.38
CA TYR A 215 -8.50 -0.84 12.37
C TYR A 215 -9.65 -1.27 11.47
N VAL A 216 -9.34 -2.06 10.45
CA VAL A 216 -10.30 -2.38 9.37
C VAL A 216 -10.23 -3.85 8.97
N GLN A 217 -11.33 -4.33 8.41
CA GLN A 217 -11.43 -5.63 7.76
C GLN A 217 -11.95 -5.46 6.33
N GLU A 218 -11.44 -6.27 5.40
CA GLU A 218 -11.99 -6.40 4.06
C GLU A 218 -13.07 -7.48 4.09
N ILE A 219 -14.30 -7.12 3.77
CA ILE A 219 -15.43 -8.04 3.66
C ILE A 219 -15.90 -8.03 2.21
N ALA A 220 -15.94 -9.21 1.58
CA ALA A 220 -16.36 -9.34 0.21
C ALA A 220 -17.80 -8.84 0.01
N GLY A 221 -18.01 -7.99 -0.99
CA GLY A 221 -19.31 -7.40 -1.31
C GLY A 221 -19.63 -6.09 -0.60
N GLU A 222 -18.85 -5.68 0.41
CA GLU A 222 -19.04 -4.38 1.05
C GLU A 222 -18.52 -3.23 0.18
N ALA A 223 -19.18 -2.06 0.28
CA ALA A 223 -18.85 -0.88 -0.49
C ALA A 223 -17.57 -0.17 -0.04
N HIS A 224 -17.01 -0.55 1.10
CA HIS A 224 -15.78 -0.01 1.70
C HIS A 224 -15.19 -1.00 2.69
N LYS A 225 -13.96 -0.75 3.15
CA LYS A 225 -13.38 -1.48 4.27
C LYS A 225 -14.20 -1.23 5.54
N THR A 226 -14.63 -2.30 6.19
CA THR A 226 -15.40 -2.23 7.44
C THR A 226 -14.47 -1.83 8.58
N VAL A 227 -14.79 -0.73 9.26
CA VAL A 227 -14.05 -0.30 10.46
C VAL A 227 -14.46 -1.18 11.64
N ILE A 228 -13.47 -1.71 12.33
CA ILE A 228 -13.66 -2.55 13.53
C ILE A 228 -13.39 -1.66 14.76
N GLU A 229 -14.46 -1.14 15.35
CA GLU A 229 -14.42 -0.29 16.55
C GLU A 229 -14.88 -1.04 17.80
#